data_be2c173060624add376e03f99f21bece
#
_entry.id   be2c173060624add376e03f99f21bece
#
_cell.length_a   1.000
_cell.length_b   1.000
_cell.length_c   1.000
_cell.angle_alpha   90.00
_cell.angle_beta   90.00
_cell.angle_gamma   90.00
#
_symmetry.space_group_name_H-M   'P 1'
#
loop_
_entity.id
_entity.type
_entity.pdbx_description
1 polymer ?
#
loop_
_entity_poly.entity_id
_entity_poly.type
_entity_poly.pdbx_seq_one_letter_code
_entity_poly.pdbx_strand_id
1 'polypeptide(L)'
;ILLDIMKRLIIIIFTSCLLLSSCSSSKLVVPESEGEKLSILYADALKKTKKKDYVDAALIFEDIERQYPYSTWAGQAQLMAAFCYLRSNMHDESINVIDRYLALNPGSKEIDYAYYMKGMNYFNQISDVTRDQSITYIALRSFNEVINRFSESEYASDSREKIKTINDRLAGKELNIAMQYQNDHQWVAAINRYNNIINKFGQTRYAPEALHRLVEIYLTIGVIQQAEKYAATLGYNYPDSYWYKASYELIDNELKLN
;
A
#
# COMPACT_ATOMS: atom_id res chain seq x y z
N ILE A 1 9.31 75.09 -10.74
CA ILE A 1 8.01 74.52 -10.22
C ILE A 1 7.80 73.06 -10.69
N LEU A 2 7.93 72.83 -12.04
CA LEU A 2 7.71 71.41 -12.54
C LEU A 2 8.79 70.46 -12.06
N LEU A 3 10.04 70.91 -11.96
CA LEU A 3 11.17 70.08 -11.49
C LEU A 3 11.09 69.70 -9.98
N ASP A 4 10.54 70.62 -9.18
CA ASP A 4 10.35 70.42 -7.74
C ASP A 4 9.17 69.45 -7.45
N ILE A 5 8.14 69.51 -8.29
CA ILE A 5 7.01 68.59 -8.22
C ILE A 5 7.48 67.16 -8.60
N MET A 6 8.29 66.97 -9.64
CA MET A 6 8.87 65.74 -10.04
C MET A 6 9.78 65.11 -8.93
N LYS A 7 10.65 65.97 -8.32
CA LYS A 7 11.50 65.49 -7.20
C LYS A 7 10.68 65.02 -5.99
N ARG A 8 9.64 65.71 -5.64
CA ARG A 8 8.73 65.33 -4.55
C ARG A 8 7.98 64.04 -4.87
N LEU A 9 7.53 63.83 -6.12
CA LEU A 9 6.88 62.60 -6.54
C LEU A 9 7.83 61.38 -6.50
N ILE A 10 9.09 61.55 -6.91
CA ILE A 10 10.11 60.49 -6.88
C ILE A 10 10.46 60.10 -5.42
N ILE A 11 10.53 61.09 -4.51
CA ILE A 11 10.78 60.83 -3.08
C ILE A 11 9.60 60.07 -2.45
N ILE A 12 8.35 60.40 -2.79
CA ILE A 12 7.15 59.73 -2.29
C ILE A 12 7.08 58.28 -2.82
N ILE A 13 7.44 58.02 -4.08
CA ILE A 13 7.47 56.68 -4.65
C ILE A 13 8.60 55.84 -4.01
N PHE A 14 9.76 56.46 -3.77
CA PHE A 14 10.90 55.76 -3.14
C PHE A 14 10.66 55.44 -1.66
N THR A 15 9.96 56.30 -0.91
CA THR A 15 9.55 56.02 0.47
C THR A 15 8.41 54.99 0.56
N SER A 16 7.52 54.93 -0.43
CA SER A 16 6.46 53.90 -0.51
C SER A 16 7.02 52.52 -0.83
N CYS A 17 8.08 52.40 -1.65
CA CYS A 17 8.73 51.10 -1.94
C CYS A 17 9.51 50.54 -0.74
N LEU A 18 9.98 51.34 0.21
CA LEU A 18 10.71 50.90 1.37
C LEU A 18 9.82 50.29 2.48
N LEU A 19 8.49 50.48 2.39
CA LEU A 19 7.55 49.93 3.35
C LEU A 19 7.00 48.56 2.99
N LEU A 20 7.36 48.00 1.82
CA LEU A 20 6.87 46.69 1.35
C LEU A 20 7.84 45.52 1.57
N SER A 21 8.99 45.74 2.24
CA SER A 21 10.01 44.68 2.46
C SER A 21 9.95 44.07 3.84
N SER A 22 8.83 44.05 4.52
CA SER A 22 8.66 43.35 5.81
C SER A 22 7.73 42.15 5.69
N CYS A 23 8.03 41.23 4.77
CA CYS A 23 7.63 39.84 4.94
C CYS A 23 8.72 39.13 5.74
N SER A 24 8.79 39.40 7.01
CA SER A 24 9.45 38.54 7.98
C SER A 24 8.65 37.25 8.06
N SER A 25 9.20 36.16 7.54
CA SER A 25 8.75 34.84 7.91
C SER A 25 9.00 34.66 9.43
N SER A 26 8.00 35.01 10.22
CA SER A 26 8.01 34.72 11.64
C SER A 26 8.01 33.19 11.78
N LYS A 27 9.19 32.59 11.95
CA LYS A 27 9.29 31.31 12.64
C LYS A 27 8.54 31.52 13.95
N LEU A 28 7.39 30.84 14.12
CA LEU A 28 6.69 30.77 15.38
C LEU A 28 7.70 30.24 16.41
N VAL A 29 8.30 31.14 17.17
CA VAL A 29 9.15 30.77 18.29
C VAL A 29 8.20 30.38 19.39
N VAL A 30 8.04 29.07 19.59
CA VAL A 30 7.31 28.52 20.74
C VAL A 30 8.03 29.06 21.98
N PRO A 31 7.32 29.68 22.95
CA PRO A 31 7.95 30.15 24.19
C PRO A 31 8.69 28.99 24.86
N GLU A 32 9.86 29.25 25.42
CA GLU A 32 10.75 28.22 26.02
C GLU A 32 10.00 27.30 27.02
N SER A 33 9.06 27.83 27.78
CA SER A 33 8.18 27.08 28.69
C SER A 33 7.21 26.11 27.98
N GLU A 34 6.74 26.44 26.78
CA GLU A 34 5.88 25.55 25.99
C GLU A 34 6.70 24.45 25.30
N GLY A 35 7.88 24.78 24.81
CA GLY A 35 8.81 23.81 24.24
C GLY A 35 9.26 22.76 25.24
N GLU A 36 9.48 23.16 26.49
CA GLU A 36 9.83 22.23 27.59
C GLU A 36 8.68 21.28 27.88
N LYS A 37 7.44 21.79 28.04
CA LYS A 37 6.25 20.95 28.25
C LYS A 37 6.03 19.97 27.11
N LEU A 38 6.18 20.42 25.86
CA LEU A 38 6.05 19.59 24.68
C LEU A 38 7.09 18.46 24.67
N SER A 39 8.33 18.76 25.03
CA SER A 39 9.39 17.75 25.07
C SER A 39 9.13 16.69 26.14
N ILE A 40 8.60 17.08 27.30
CA ILE A 40 8.22 16.17 28.39
C ILE A 40 7.09 15.24 27.95
N LEU A 41 6.02 15.79 27.35
CA LEU A 41 4.90 15.01 26.83
C LEU A 41 5.35 14.00 25.76
N TYR A 42 6.19 14.45 24.83
CA TYR A 42 6.72 13.57 23.78
C TYR A 42 7.58 12.44 24.36
N ALA A 43 8.45 12.76 25.35
CA ALA A 43 9.27 11.76 26.01
C ALA A 43 8.43 10.74 26.80
N ASP A 44 7.34 11.17 27.45
CA ASP A 44 6.42 10.25 28.14
C ASP A 44 5.70 9.31 27.16
N ALA A 45 5.20 9.85 26.04
CA ALA A 45 4.60 9.05 24.97
C ALA A 45 5.58 8.00 24.41
N LEU A 46 6.84 8.38 24.16
CA LEU A 46 7.87 7.44 23.74
C LEU A 46 8.16 6.36 24.79
N LYS A 47 8.17 6.73 26.07
CA LYS A 47 8.35 5.77 27.16
C LYS A 47 7.22 4.75 27.22
N LYS A 48 5.98 5.18 27.04
CA LYS A 48 4.81 4.29 26.94
C LYS A 48 4.89 3.39 25.72
N THR A 49 5.27 3.92 24.55
CA THR A 49 5.49 3.15 23.32
C THR A 49 6.52 2.02 23.54
N LYS A 50 7.64 2.32 24.22
CA LYS A 50 8.67 1.32 24.56
C LYS A 50 8.16 0.24 25.51
N LYS A 51 7.23 0.58 26.41
CA LYS A 51 6.55 -0.38 27.30
C LYS A 51 5.45 -1.16 26.60
N LYS A 52 5.14 -0.85 25.34
CA LYS A 52 4.02 -1.39 24.56
C LYS A 52 2.64 -0.96 25.06
N ASP A 53 2.57 0.08 25.86
CA ASP A 53 1.33 0.75 26.30
C ASP A 53 0.84 1.64 25.14
N TYR A 54 0.55 1.02 24.00
CA TYR A 54 0.36 1.72 22.73
C TYR A 54 -0.85 2.65 22.73
N VAL A 55 -1.97 2.23 23.34
CA VAL A 55 -3.20 3.07 23.39
C VAL A 55 -2.94 4.36 24.16
N ASP A 56 -2.35 4.25 25.34
CA ASP A 56 -2.02 5.42 26.14
C ASP A 56 -0.99 6.33 25.46
N ALA A 57 -0.01 5.72 24.77
CA ALA A 57 0.97 6.47 24.01
C ALA A 57 0.30 7.25 22.85
N ALA A 58 -0.62 6.61 22.11
CA ALA A 58 -1.36 7.24 21.03
C ALA A 58 -2.13 8.46 21.49
N LEU A 59 -2.86 8.35 22.62
CA LEU A 59 -3.61 9.45 23.19
C LEU A 59 -2.72 10.65 23.55
N ILE A 60 -1.52 10.40 24.10
CA ILE A 60 -0.58 11.49 24.40
C ILE A 60 -0.06 12.13 23.11
N PHE A 61 0.26 11.33 22.07
CA PHE A 61 0.66 11.87 20.78
C PHE A 61 -0.42 12.70 20.11
N GLU A 62 -1.70 12.29 20.19
CA GLU A 62 -2.83 13.10 19.70
C GLU A 62 -3.03 14.39 20.53
N ASP A 63 -2.79 14.34 21.84
CA ASP A 63 -2.81 15.52 22.71
C ASP A 63 -1.73 16.52 22.30
N ILE A 64 -0.54 16.07 21.90
CA ILE A 64 0.53 16.93 21.36
C ILE A 64 0.07 17.61 20.08
N GLU A 65 -0.51 16.87 19.13
CA GLU A 65 -1.07 17.46 17.92
C GLU A 65 -2.13 18.52 18.22
N ARG A 66 -3.05 18.21 19.13
CA ARG A 66 -4.17 19.08 19.48
C ARG A 66 -3.73 20.36 20.21
N GLN A 67 -2.77 20.26 21.15
CA GLN A 67 -2.31 21.39 21.93
C GLN A 67 -1.28 22.24 21.21
N TYR A 68 -0.47 21.64 20.33
CA TYR A 68 0.65 22.26 19.65
C TYR A 68 0.62 22.02 18.12
N PRO A 69 -0.49 22.36 17.42
CA PRO A 69 -0.69 21.97 16.01
C PRO A 69 0.34 22.58 15.04
N TYR A 70 0.94 23.70 15.43
CA TYR A 70 1.95 24.41 14.62
C TYR A 70 3.39 24.06 15.02
N SER A 71 3.59 23.17 15.95
CA SER A 71 4.92 22.75 16.34
C SER A 71 5.56 21.88 15.25
N THR A 72 6.88 21.90 15.17
CA THR A 72 7.63 21.00 14.29
C THR A 72 7.45 19.52 14.65
N TRP A 73 6.90 19.22 15.83
CA TRP A 73 6.67 17.88 16.35
C TRP A 73 5.26 17.36 16.07
N ALA A 74 4.33 18.24 15.68
CA ALA A 74 2.93 17.85 15.46
C ALA A 74 2.79 16.74 14.41
N GLY A 75 3.44 16.89 13.26
CA GLY A 75 3.41 15.87 12.21
C GLY A 75 4.04 14.55 12.65
N GLN A 76 5.15 14.59 13.38
CA GLN A 76 5.77 13.40 13.92
C GLN A 76 4.92 12.74 15.02
N ALA A 77 4.25 13.53 15.85
CA ALA A 77 3.32 13.02 16.85
C ALA A 77 2.12 12.31 16.18
N GLN A 78 1.56 12.89 15.09
CA GLN A 78 0.54 12.21 14.29
C GLN A 78 1.00 10.83 13.80
N LEU A 79 2.18 10.74 13.19
CA LEU A 79 2.72 9.47 12.71
C LEU A 79 2.94 8.46 13.84
N MET A 80 3.42 8.93 14.99
CA MET A 80 3.60 8.08 16.17
C MET A 80 2.27 7.62 16.78
N ALA A 81 1.24 8.48 16.80
CA ALA A 81 -0.12 8.09 17.20
C ALA A 81 -0.67 6.99 16.26
N ALA A 82 -0.57 7.20 14.95
CA ALA A 82 -0.99 6.22 13.95
C ALA A 82 -0.25 4.88 14.11
N PHE A 83 1.06 4.91 14.33
CA PHE A 83 1.85 3.71 14.62
C PHE A 83 1.37 2.98 15.87
N CYS A 84 1.11 3.72 16.95
CA CYS A 84 0.64 3.15 18.20
C CYS A 84 -0.76 2.51 18.05
N TYR A 85 -1.67 3.16 17.36
CA TYR A 85 -2.98 2.58 17.03
C TYR A 85 -2.87 1.32 16.16
N LEU A 86 -2.01 1.34 15.13
CA LEU A 86 -1.74 0.15 14.31
C LEU A 86 -1.24 -1.02 15.17
N ARG A 87 -0.32 -0.74 16.12
CA ARG A 87 0.23 -1.76 17.03
C ARG A 87 -0.78 -2.30 18.04
N SER A 88 -1.85 -1.55 18.30
CA SER A 88 -2.98 -1.93 19.16
C SER A 88 -4.12 -2.60 18.40
N ASN A 89 -4.00 -2.80 17.08
CA ASN A 89 -5.06 -3.26 16.18
C ASN A 89 -6.28 -2.31 16.13
N MET A 90 -6.11 -1.05 16.50
CA MET A 90 -7.09 0.01 16.36
C MET A 90 -6.95 0.63 14.97
N HIS A 91 -7.42 -0.13 13.97
CA HIS A 91 -7.13 0.17 12.57
C HIS A 91 -7.85 1.42 12.08
N ASP A 92 -9.09 1.64 12.49
CA ASP A 92 -9.89 2.80 12.07
C ASP A 92 -9.31 4.10 12.62
N GLU A 93 -8.91 4.11 13.89
CA GLU A 93 -8.24 5.24 14.52
C GLU A 93 -6.90 5.55 13.84
N SER A 94 -6.11 4.52 13.58
CA SER A 94 -4.85 4.66 12.85
C SER A 94 -5.05 5.28 11.47
N ILE A 95 -6.02 4.77 10.68
CA ILE A 95 -6.34 5.29 9.34
C ILE A 95 -6.81 6.74 9.42
N ASN A 96 -7.66 7.09 10.37
CA ASN A 96 -8.14 8.46 10.55
C ASN A 96 -6.98 9.44 10.83
N VAL A 97 -6.04 9.06 11.69
CA VAL A 97 -4.85 9.88 11.96
C VAL A 97 -3.95 10.01 10.73
N ILE A 98 -3.74 8.90 9.99
CA ILE A 98 -2.95 8.90 8.76
C ILE A 98 -3.57 9.79 7.70
N ASP A 99 -4.88 9.72 7.50
CA ASP A 99 -5.58 10.52 6.49
C ASP A 99 -5.50 12.01 6.82
N ARG A 100 -5.61 12.38 8.09
CA ARG A 100 -5.39 13.74 8.56
C ARG A 100 -3.94 14.18 8.33
N TYR A 101 -2.96 13.32 8.62
CA TYR A 101 -1.55 13.60 8.37
C TYR A 101 -1.28 13.86 6.88
N LEU A 102 -1.76 13.00 5.99
CA LEU A 102 -1.58 13.12 4.55
C LEU A 102 -2.21 14.40 3.98
N ALA A 103 -3.35 14.82 4.56
CA ALA A 103 -4.01 16.08 4.16
C ALA A 103 -3.25 17.32 4.61
N LEU A 104 -2.67 17.31 5.81
CA LEU A 104 -1.99 18.46 6.41
C LEU A 104 -0.51 18.57 6.00
N ASN A 105 0.13 17.45 5.65
CA ASN A 105 1.58 17.37 5.42
C ASN A 105 1.93 16.78 4.03
N PRO A 106 1.36 17.28 2.91
CA PRO A 106 1.54 16.66 1.58
C PRO A 106 2.98 16.68 1.06
N GLY A 107 3.84 17.56 1.60
CA GLY A 107 5.26 17.69 1.26
C GLY A 107 6.22 17.12 2.32
N SER A 108 5.72 16.36 3.29
CA SER A 108 6.58 15.77 4.31
C SER A 108 7.55 14.73 3.74
N LYS A 109 8.71 14.60 4.37
CA LYS A 109 9.70 13.56 4.02
C LYS A 109 9.23 12.16 4.44
N GLU A 110 8.36 12.06 5.44
CA GLU A 110 7.83 10.82 5.98
C GLU A 110 6.47 10.44 5.35
N ILE A 111 6.11 11.04 4.21
CA ILE A 111 4.83 10.81 3.55
C ILE A 111 4.71 9.37 3.00
N ASP A 112 5.82 8.79 2.57
CA ASP A 112 5.92 7.40 2.13
C ASP A 112 5.62 6.42 3.27
N TYR A 113 6.11 6.70 4.47
CA TYR A 113 5.79 5.92 5.68
C TYR A 113 4.30 6.00 6.02
N ALA A 114 3.68 7.17 5.89
CA ALA A 114 2.25 7.33 6.12
C ALA A 114 1.41 6.47 5.15
N TYR A 115 1.72 6.49 3.84
CA TYR A 115 1.06 5.61 2.86
C TYR A 115 1.31 4.13 3.15
N TYR A 116 2.52 3.76 3.53
CA TYR A 116 2.85 2.40 3.92
C TYR A 116 2.04 1.94 5.14
N MET A 117 1.97 2.74 6.22
CA MET A 117 1.16 2.43 7.40
C MET A 117 -0.33 2.29 7.04
N LYS A 118 -0.85 3.12 6.11
CA LYS A 118 -2.22 2.97 5.61
C LYS A 118 -2.41 1.59 4.97
N GLY A 119 -1.48 1.18 4.11
CA GLY A 119 -1.47 -0.16 3.52
C GLY A 119 -1.44 -1.26 4.58
N MET A 120 -0.60 -1.13 5.60
CA MET A 120 -0.46 -2.09 6.69
C MET A 120 -1.74 -2.22 7.54
N ASN A 121 -2.46 -1.10 7.78
CA ASN A 121 -3.73 -1.15 8.48
C ASN A 121 -4.76 -2.01 7.74
N TYR A 122 -4.92 -1.80 6.44
CA TYR A 122 -5.82 -2.62 5.62
C TYR A 122 -5.32 -4.06 5.47
N PHE A 123 -4.01 -4.26 5.32
CA PHE A 123 -3.42 -5.61 5.21
C PHE A 123 -3.68 -6.46 6.45
N ASN A 124 -3.56 -5.88 7.64
CA ASN A 124 -3.81 -6.58 8.90
C ASN A 124 -5.29 -6.93 9.12
N GLN A 125 -6.21 -6.23 8.46
CA GLN A 125 -7.64 -6.51 8.48
C GLN A 125 -8.07 -7.61 7.50
N ILE A 126 -7.18 -8.09 6.62
CA ILE A 126 -7.47 -9.20 5.71
C ILE A 126 -7.56 -10.50 6.53
N SER A 127 -8.73 -10.81 7.05
CA SER A 127 -8.96 -12.00 7.89
C SER A 127 -9.18 -13.26 7.04
N ASP A 128 -10.11 -13.20 6.10
CA ASP A 128 -10.43 -14.29 5.18
C ASP A 128 -10.71 -13.72 3.78
N VAL A 129 -9.85 -14.08 2.84
CA VAL A 129 -9.97 -13.65 1.44
C VAL A 129 -11.26 -14.16 0.78
N THR A 130 -11.96 -15.08 1.45
CA THR A 130 -13.19 -15.68 0.90
C THR A 130 -14.43 -14.78 1.05
N ARG A 131 -14.44 -13.86 2.03
CA ARG A 131 -15.63 -13.03 2.33
C ARG A 131 -15.65 -11.73 1.54
N ASP A 132 -15.05 -10.66 2.05
CA ASP A 132 -15.05 -9.35 1.41
C ASP A 132 -13.66 -9.01 0.87
N GLN A 133 -13.58 -8.76 -0.43
CA GLN A 133 -12.33 -8.39 -1.08
C GLN A 133 -12.08 -6.88 -1.09
N SER A 134 -13.03 -6.06 -0.64
CA SER A 134 -12.89 -4.60 -0.67
C SER A 134 -11.64 -4.13 0.09
N ILE A 135 -11.46 -4.61 1.32
CA ILE A 135 -10.28 -4.34 2.16
C ILE A 135 -8.99 -4.78 1.48
N THR A 136 -9.01 -5.96 0.85
CA THR A 136 -7.85 -6.49 0.11
C THR A 136 -7.45 -5.58 -1.05
N TYR A 137 -8.41 -5.08 -1.82
CA TYR A 137 -8.12 -4.14 -2.92
C TYR A 137 -7.66 -2.77 -2.41
N ILE A 138 -8.16 -2.30 -1.26
CA ILE A 138 -7.68 -1.05 -0.65
C ILE A 138 -6.24 -1.22 -0.18
N ALA A 139 -5.89 -2.35 0.45
CA ALA A 139 -4.51 -2.67 0.82
C ALA A 139 -3.57 -2.68 -0.40
N LEU A 140 -3.95 -3.39 -1.47
CA LEU A 140 -3.19 -3.42 -2.73
C LEU A 140 -2.98 -2.01 -3.29
N ARG A 141 -4.03 -1.19 -3.34
CA ARG A 141 -3.92 0.19 -3.84
C ARG A 141 -2.98 1.02 -2.98
N SER A 142 -3.06 0.92 -1.66
CA SER A 142 -2.20 1.67 -0.75
C SER A 142 -0.73 1.31 -0.91
N PHE A 143 -0.39 0.02 -1.03
CA PHE A 143 0.98 -0.41 -1.29
C PHE A 143 1.47 -0.01 -2.69
N ASN A 144 0.60 -0.06 -3.71
CA ASN A 144 0.95 0.42 -5.05
C ASN A 144 1.23 1.94 -5.06
N GLU A 145 0.51 2.75 -4.24
CA GLU A 145 0.85 4.17 -4.07
C GLU A 145 2.29 4.35 -3.57
N VAL A 146 2.71 3.54 -2.58
CA VAL A 146 4.10 3.60 -2.09
C VAL A 146 5.09 3.28 -3.21
N ILE A 147 4.87 2.18 -3.94
CA ILE A 147 5.80 1.74 -4.99
C ILE A 147 5.87 2.74 -6.15
N ASN A 148 4.73 3.29 -6.57
CA ASN A 148 4.65 4.15 -7.74
C ASN A 148 5.16 5.57 -7.48
N ARG A 149 4.92 6.10 -6.27
CA ARG A 149 5.29 7.47 -5.93
C ARG A 149 6.64 7.57 -5.22
N PHE A 150 7.05 6.52 -4.53
CA PHE A 150 8.23 6.49 -3.66
C PHE A 150 9.05 5.22 -3.89
N SER A 151 9.41 4.94 -5.15
CA SER A 151 10.10 3.70 -5.57
C SER A 151 11.41 3.44 -4.83
N GLU A 152 12.11 4.50 -4.42
CA GLU A 152 13.39 4.46 -3.71
C GLU A 152 13.24 4.41 -2.19
N SER A 153 12.02 4.47 -1.68
CA SER A 153 11.76 4.36 -0.25
C SER A 153 12.08 2.97 0.28
N GLU A 154 12.56 2.88 1.51
CA GLU A 154 12.75 1.61 2.22
C GLU A 154 11.44 0.82 2.33
N TYR A 155 10.29 1.49 2.39
CA TYR A 155 8.95 0.88 2.45
C TYR A 155 8.49 0.30 1.11
N ALA A 156 9.07 0.70 -0.01
CA ALA A 156 8.70 0.18 -1.33
C ALA A 156 9.05 -1.30 -1.47
N SER A 157 10.17 -1.74 -0.91
CA SER A 157 10.57 -3.17 -0.94
C SER A 157 9.59 -4.04 -0.16
N ASP A 158 9.26 -3.66 1.08
CA ASP A 158 8.29 -4.42 1.89
C ASP A 158 6.88 -4.36 1.27
N SER A 159 6.49 -3.22 0.67
CA SER A 159 5.22 -3.11 -0.04
C SER A 159 5.09 -4.12 -1.19
N ARG A 160 6.18 -4.38 -1.95
CA ARG A 160 6.20 -5.42 -2.99
C ARG A 160 5.97 -6.81 -2.40
N GLU A 161 6.59 -7.14 -1.28
CA GLU A 161 6.39 -8.42 -0.60
C GLU A 161 4.96 -8.57 -0.04
N LYS A 162 4.36 -7.48 0.48
CA LYS A 162 2.95 -7.51 0.91
C LYS A 162 2.01 -7.73 -0.27
N ILE A 163 2.23 -7.06 -1.40
CA ILE A 163 1.46 -7.26 -2.63
C ILE A 163 1.57 -8.72 -3.10
N LYS A 164 2.77 -9.30 -3.12
CA LYS A 164 2.98 -10.70 -3.46
C LYS A 164 2.17 -11.62 -2.56
N THR A 165 2.21 -11.38 -1.24
CA THR A 165 1.44 -12.15 -0.26
C THR A 165 -0.08 -12.06 -0.51
N ILE A 166 -0.57 -10.86 -0.82
CA ILE A 166 -1.98 -10.64 -1.15
C ILE A 166 -2.36 -11.39 -2.44
N ASN A 167 -1.54 -11.25 -3.48
CA ASN A 167 -1.78 -11.91 -4.77
C ASN A 167 -1.77 -13.44 -4.63
N ASP A 168 -0.88 -14.01 -3.83
CA ASP A 168 -0.86 -15.45 -3.54
C ASP A 168 -2.18 -15.88 -2.87
N ARG A 169 -2.68 -15.12 -1.90
CA ARG A 169 -3.96 -15.45 -1.25
C ARG A 169 -5.14 -15.39 -2.22
N LEU A 170 -5.18 -14.33 -3.06
CA LEU A 170 -6.23 -14.18 -4.07
C LEU A 170 -6.18 -15.30 -5.11
N ALA A 171 -4.99 -15.65 -5.61
CA ALA A 171 -4.80 -16.74 -6.55
C ALA A 171 -5.21 -18.10 -5.97
N GLY A 172 -4.82 -18.37 -4.71
CA GLY A 172 -5.23 -19.61 -4.03
C GLY A 172 -6.74 -19.74 -3.88
N LYS A 173 -7.44 -18.63 -3.58
CA LYS A 173 -8.91 -18.63 -3.57
C LYS A 173 -9.50 -18.94 -4.94
N GLU A 174 -9.04 -18.24 -5.99
CA GLU A 174 -9.50 -18.49 -7.36
C GLU A 174 -9.25 -19.94 -7.79
N LEU A 175 -8.08 -20.52 -7.40
CA LEU A 175 -7.76 -21.90 -7.66
C LEU A 175 -8.77 -22.86 -7.00
N ASN A 176 -9.07 -22.65 -5.72
CA ASN A 176 -10.04 -23.50 -5.00
C ASN A 176 -11.43 -23.46 -5.64
N ILE A 177 -11.88 -22.27 -6.07
CA ILE A 177 -13.16 -22.10 -6.78
C ILE A 177 -13.11 -22.80 -8.14
N ALA A 178 -11.99 -22.65 -8.88
CA ALA A 178 -11.82 -23.30 -10.18
C ALA A 178 -11.84 -24.81 -10.07
N MET A 179 -11.16 -25.38 -9.06
CA MET A 179 -11.16 -26.83 -8.76
C MET A 179 -12.54 -27.34 -8.40
N GLN A 180 -13.34 -26.58 -7.66
CA GLN A 180 -14.73 -26.95 -7.38
C GLN A 180 -15.57 -27.04 -8.66
N TYR A 181 -15.48 -26.04 -9.55
CA TYR A 181 -16.14 -26.09 -10.85
C TYR A 181 -15.66 -27.26 -11.71
N GLN A 182 -14.36 -27.55 -11.70
CA GLN A 182 -13.78 -28.70 -12.41
C GLN A 182 -14.35 -30.02 -11.87
N ASN A 183 -14.43 -30.21 -10.57
CA ASN A 183 -14.99 -31.41 -9.93
C ASN A 183 -16.48 -31.57 -10.26
N ASP A 184 -17.22 -30.47 -10.39
CA ASP A 184 -18.63 -30.44 -10.77
C ASP A 184 -18.83 -30.55 -12.29
N HIS A 185 -17.79 -30.82 -13.07
CA HIS A 185 -17.77 -30.88 -14.55
C HIS A 185 -18.28 -29.60 -15.25
N GLN A 186 -18.21 -28.47 -14.54
CA GLN A 186 -18.56 -27.15 -15.08
C GLN A 186 -17.35 -26.54 -15.82
N TRP A 187 -16.93 -27.16 -16.94
CA TRP A 187 -15.68 -26.90 -17.64
C TRP A 187 -15.47 -25.43 -17.99
N VAL A 188 -16.49 -24.76 -18.54
CA VAL A 188 -16.38 -23.35 -18.94
C VAL A 188 -16.15 -22.44 -17.74
N ALA A 189 -16.80 -22.69 -16.62
CA ALA A 189 -16.62 -21.91 -15.40
C ALA A 189 -15.21 -22.14 -14.83
N ALA A 190 -14.74 -23.38 -14.78
CA ALA A 190 -13.39 -23.73 -14.34
C ALA A 190 -12.31 -23.07 -15.22
N ILE A 191 -12.43 -23.19 -16.55
CA ILE A 191 -11.51 -22.56 -17.52
C ILE A 191 -11.43 -21.06 -17.29
N ASN A 192 -12.54 -20.37 -17.11
CA ASN A 192 -12.56 -18.92 -16.88
C ASN A 192 -11.82 -18.55 -15.58
N ARG A 193 -11.98 -19.34 -14.50
CA ARG A 193 -11.29 -19.11 -13.22
C ARG A 193 -9.79 -19.37 -13.33
N TYR A 194 -9.36 -20.46 -13.95
CA TYR A 194 -7.96 -20.74 -14.17
C TYR A 194 -7.30 -19.66 -15.06
N ASN A 195 -7.97 -19.21 -16.12
CA ASN A 195 -7.46 -18.09 -16.93
C ASN A 195 -7.36 -16.79 -16.14
N ASN A 196 -8.27 -16.53 -15.20
CA ASN A 196 -8.15 -15.37 -14.32
C ASN A 196 -6.88 -15.43 -13.46
N ILE A 197 -6.48 -16.62 -12.97
CA ILE A 197 -5.23 -16.79 -12.24
C ILE A 197 -4.03 -16.47 -13.14
N ILE A 198 -3.99 -17.04 -14.34
CA ILE A 198 -2.87 -16.86 -15.28
C ILE A 198 -2.73 -15.38 -15.66
N ASN A 199 -3.83 -14.70 -15.94
CA ASN A 199 -3.82 -13.34 -16.44
C ASN A 199 -3.53 -12.30 -15.34
N LYS A 200 -4.05 -12.49 -14.13
CA LYS A 200 -3.93 -11.51 -13.04
C LYS A 200 -2.86 -11.86 -12.01
N PHE A 201 -2.60 -13.15 -11.83
CA PHE A 201 -1.76 -13.68 -10.76
C PHE A 201 -0.63 -14.59 -11.30
N GLY A 202 -0.18 -14.36 -12.52
CA GLY A 202 0.83 -15.18 -13.19
C GLY A 202 2.18 -15.28 -12.47
N GLN A 203 2.48 -14.36 -11.55
CA GLN A 203 3.70 -14.38 -10.74
C GLN A 203 3.55 -15.17 -9.43
N THR A 204 2.37 -15.74 -9.15
CA THR A 204 2.12 -16.51 -7.94
C THR A 204 2.49 -17.98 -8.13
N ARG A 205 2.70 -18.66 -7.01
CA ARG A 205 2.97 -20.11 -7.00
C ARG A 205 1.82 -20.96 -7.54
N TYR A 206 0.63 -20.39 -7.69
CA TYR A 206 -0.57 -21.09 -8.16
C TYR A 206 -0.74 -21.07 -9.69
N ALA A 207 -0.02 -20.19 -10.39
CA ALA A 207 -0.13 -20.06 -11.85
C ALA A 207 0.31 -21.33 -12.60
N PRO A 208 1.42 -22.03 -12.22
CA PRO A 208 1.79 -23.29 -12.85
C PRO A 208 0.72 -24.39 -12.70
N GLU A 209 0.10 -24.50 -11.52
CA GLU A 209 -0.99 -25.44 -11.30
C GLU A 209 -2.21 -25.09 -12.14
N ALA A 210 -2.60 -23.83 -12.20
CA ALA A 210 -3.73 -23.38 -13.02
C ALA A 210 -3.54 -23.73 -14.51
N LEU A 211 -2.32 -23.58 -15.03
CA LEU A 211 -1.97 -23.99 -16.40
C LEU A 211 -2.12 -25.52 -16.59
N HIS A 212 -1.61 -26.30 -15.65
CA HIS A 212 -1.76 -27.76 -15.67
C HIS A 212 -3.23 -28.19 -15.65
N ARG A 213 -4.05 -27.61 -14.78
CA ARG A 213 -5.49 -27.91 -14.71
C ARG A 213 -6.21 -27.58 -16.01
N LEU A 214 -5.79 -26.55 -16.75
CA LEU A 214 -6.31 -26.29 -18.10
C LEU A 214 -5.91 -27.38 -19.07
N VAL A 215 -4.69 -27.93 -19.01
CA VAL A 215 -4.28 -29.08 -19.80
C VAL A 215 -5.21 -30.26 -19.53
N GLU A 216 -5.43 -30.62 -18.27
CA GLU A 216 -6.33 -31.70 -17.88
C GLU A 216 -7.75 -31.52 -18.46
N ILE A 217 -8.32 -30.32 -18.29
CA ILE A 217 -9.69 -30.04 -18.79
C ILE A 217 -9.75 -30.18 -20.32
N TYR A 218 -8.80 -29.57 -21.04
CA TYR A 218 -8.83 -29.58 -22.50
C TYR A 218 -8.61 -30.98 -23.08
N LEU A 219 -7.81 -31.84 -22.45
CA LEU A 219 -7.72 -33.27 -22.81
C LEU A 219 -9.03 -33.98 -22.53
N THR A 220 -9.63 -33.76 -21.36
CA THR A 220 -10.90 -34.40 -20.99
C THR A 220 -12.03 -34.09 -21.97
N ILE A 221 -12.07 -32.84 -22.52
CA ILE A 221 -13.10 -32.47 -23.51
C ILE A 221 -12.67 -32.67 -24.97
N GLY A 222 -11.52 -33.31 -25.20
CA GLY A 222 -11.04 -33.68 -26.53
C GLY A 222 -10.44 -32.55 -27.37
N VAL A 223 -10.07 -31.41 -26.73
CA VAL A 223 -9.52 -30.23 -27.43
C VAL A 223 -7.98 -30.21 -27.29
N ILE A 224 -7.33 -31.20 -27.89
CA ILE A 224 -5.89 -31.49 -27.73
C ILE A 224 -5.02 -30.27 -28.02
N GLN A 225 -5.30 -29.53 -29.10
CA GLN A 225 -4.52 -28.35 -29.50
C GLN A 225 -4.46 -27.26 -28.40
N GLN A 226 -5.54 -27.09 -27.63
CA GLN A 226 -5.53 -26.14 -26.52
C GLN A 226 -4.73 -26.69 -25.31
N ALA A 227 -4.81 -27.98 -25.05
CA ALA A 227 -3.99 -28.63 -24.03
C ALA A 227 -2.48 -28.43 -24.33
N GLU A 228 -2.06 -28.72 -25.55
CA GLU A 228 -0.68 -28.51 -26.00
C GLU A 228 -0.22 -27.04 -25.84
N LYS A 229 -1.08 -26.08 -26.20
CA LYS A 229 -0.80 -24.65 -26.03
C LYS A 229 -0.52 -24.28 -24.59
N TYR A 230 -1.36 -24.75 -23.64
CA TYR A 230 -1.19 -24.46 -22.21
C TYR A 230 0.04 -25.18 -21.63
N ALA A 231 0.32 -26.41 -22.07
CA ALA A 231 1.54 -27.13 -21.69
C ALA A 231 2.80 -26.44 -22.22
N ALA A 232 2.78 -25.94 -23.46
CA ALA A 232 3.88 -25.14 -24.02
C ALA A 232 4.10 -23.84 -23.22
N THR A 233 3.00 -23.16 -22.84
CA THR A 233 3.06 -21.96 -22.00
C THR A 233 3.66 -22.28 -20.62
N LEU A 234 3.30 -23.42 -20.04
CA LEU A 234 3.83 -23.90 -18.78
C LEU A 234 5.33 -24.21 -18.87
N GLY A 235 5.77 -24.90 -19.94
CA GLY A 235 7.18 -25.21 -20.19
C GLY A 235 8.04 -23.96 -20.43
N TYR A 236 7.48 -22.97 -21.11
CA TYR A 236 8.19 -21.72 -21.38
C TYR A 236 8.35 -20.84 -20.11
N ASN A 237 7.28 -20.69 -19.33
CA ASN A 237 7.28 -19.78 -18.17
C ASN A 237 7.77 -20.44 -16.87
N TYR A 238 7.59 -21.77 -16.74
CA TYR A 238 7.85 -22.51 -15.48
C TYR A 238 8.54 -23.87 -15.77
N PRO A 239 9.71 -23.89 -16.44
CA PRO A 239 10.36 -25.12 -16.90
C PRO A 239 10.75 -26.08 -15.79
N ASP A 240 11.05 -25.57 -14.60
CA ASP A 240 11.46 -26.39 -13.44
C ASP A 240 10.27 -26.84 -12.57
N SER A 241 9.05 -26.48 -12.94
CA SER A 241 7.85 -26.78 -12.18
C SER A 241 7.50 -28.26 -12.26
N TYR A 242 7.06 -28.84 -11.13
CA TYR A 242 6.45 -30.16 -11.11
C TYR A 242 5.30 -30.27 -12.12
N TRP A 243 4.47 -29.23 -12.23
CA TRP A 243 3.30 -29.19 -13.08
C TRP A 243 3.62 -29.26 -14.58
N TYR A 244 4.81 -28.76 -14.98
CA TYR A 244 5.26 -28.91 -16.36
C TYR A 244 5.50 -30.39 -16.69
N LYS A 245 6.23 -31.10 -15.83
CA LYS A 245 6.51 -32.54 -16.04
C LYS A 245 5.22 -33.34 -16.09
N ALA A 246 4.31 -33.09 -15.14
CA ALA A 246 3.01 -33.74 -15.08
C ALA A 246 2.16 -33.49 -16.34
N SER A 247 2.16 -32.25 -16.86
CA SER A 247 1.44 -31.92 -18.10
C SER A 247 2.02 -32.62 -19.33
N TYR A 248 3.35 -32.70 -19.39
CA TYR A 248 4.03 -33.36 -20.52
C TYR A 248 3.70 -34.88 -20.52
N GLU A 249 3.81 -35.53 -19.39
CA GLU A 249 3.47 -36.96 -19.23
C GLU A 249 2.00 -37.24 -19.59
N LEU A 250 1.10 -36.32 -19.22
CA LEU A 250 -0.34 -36.46 -19.49
C LEU A 250 -0.61 -36.42 -21.01
N ILE A 251 -0.02 -35.46 -21.71
CA ILE A 251 -0.15 -35.33 -23.18
C ILE A 251 0.49 -36.53 -23.92
N ASP A 252 1.70 -36.94 -23.52
CA ASP A 252 2.39 -38.06 -24.12
C ASP A 252 1.59 -39.37 -23.99
N ASN A 253 0.96 -39.58 -22.86
CA ASN A 253 0.07 -40.73 -22.64
C ASN A 253 -1.19 -40.68 -23.52
N GLU A 254 -1.82 -39.50 -23.65
CA GLU A 254 -3.02 -39.35 -24.48
C GLU A 254 -2.71 -39.55 -25.97
N LEU A 255 -1.55 -39.05 -26.46
CA LEU A 255 -1.11 -39.24 -27.85
C LEU A 255 -0.74 -40.68 -28.19
N LYS A 256 -0.39 -41.52 -27.20
CA LYS A 256 -0.12 -42.96 -27.42
C LYS A 256 -1.38 -43.80 -27.44
N LEU A 257 -2.47 -43.30 -26.94
CA LEU A 257 -3.79 -43.99 -26.85
C LEU A 257 -4.63 -43.73 -28.11
N ASN A 258 -4.36 -42.66 -28.82
CA ASN A 258 -5.03 -42.26 -30.07
C ASN A 258 -4.16 -42.59 -31.31
#